data_0299d54fac2b05ee3b1b7bc3addb86e9
#
_entry.id   0299d54fac2b05ee3b1b7bc3addb86e9
#
_cell.length_a   1.000
_cell.length_b   1.000
_cell.length_c   1.000
_cell.angle_alpha   90.00
_cell.angle_beta   90.00
_cell.angle_gamma   90.00
#
_symmetry.space_group_name_H-M   'P 1'
#
loop_
_entity.id
_entity.type
_entity.pdbx_description
1 polymer ?
#
loop_
_entity_poly.entity_id
_entity_poly.type
_entity_poly.pdbx_seq_one_letter_code
_entity_poly.pdbx_strand_id
1 'polypeptide(L)'
;MQFSALLVAAGRGLRAGGGVPKQYRPLSGLSVLRRSMACFLRHPDLARLAVVINPDDRGHYDSALGDLSDARIAPPVAGGPTRAASVREGLEALARSEPKTRPVLIHDAARPFLRVPVIDAVLSALAGAEGAFPALPVVDALWAGRDGLAQASRRRDGLFRAQTPQGFRLDAILNAHRTHGSAADDDVAIARAAGLGVAIAPGCEENFKITNAADFIRAEAALETAMARSIGMLNETRTGTGYDVHRFGPGDHVMLGGVAVPHDQGFVAHSDGDVLLHALTDALFGALAEGDIGQWFPPSDPQWRGAASAIFLSKAAERLESRGGRLLHADCTLICERPKIGPHAPAIRASIAQLLNLSEGRVSVKATTTEKLGFTGRNEGIAAIATATISLPAEDA
;
A
#
# COMPACT_ATOMS: atom_id res chain seq x y z
N MET A 1 -3.75 14.04 25.26
CA MET A 1 -2.87 15.04 25.92
C MET A 1 -2.10 15.80 24.85
N GLN A 2 -2.28 17.12 24.74
CA GLN A 2 -1.57 17.91 23.73
C GLN A 2 -0.05 17.89 23.95
N PHE A 3 0.70 17.79 22.87
CA PHE A 3 2.17 17.78 22.88
C PHE A 3 2.76 18.61 21.73
N SER A 4 4.01 18.99 21.86
CA SER A 4 4.81 19.61 20.80
C SER A 4 5.84 18.61 20.27
N ALA A 5 6.15 18.65 18.97
CA ALA A 5 7.19 17.83 18.38
C ALA A 5 8.38 18.68 17.92
N LEU A 6 9.59 18.17 18.14
CA LEU A 6 10.84 18.77 17.71
C LEU A 6 11.58 17.81 16.78
N LEU A 7 11.64 18.09 15.49
CA LEU A 7 12.36 17.29 14.51
C LEU A 7 13.79 17.81 14.33
N VAL A 8 14.78 16.94 14.52
CA VAL A 8 16.19 17.28 14.40
C VAL A 8 16.67 16.93 12.99
N ALA A 9 16.86 17.95 12.17
CA ALA A 9 17.27 17.85 10.76
C ALA A 9 18.59 18.58 10.45
N ALA A 10 19.34 19.06 11.47
CA ALA A 10 20.57 19.85 11.28
C ALA A 10 21.82 19.02 10.94
N GLY A 11 21.74 17.69 10.92
CA GLY A 11 22.88 16.81 10.64
C GLY A 11 23.27 16.78 9.17
N ARG A 12 24.55 16.86 8.83
CA ARG A 12 25.06 16.83 7.44
C ARG A 12 25.01 15.44 6.78
N GLY A 13 24.75 14.36 7.51
CA GLY A 13 24.50 13.01 6.97
C GLY A 13 25.63 12.40 6.13
N LEU A 14 26.89 12.73 6.39
CA LEU A 14 28.08 12.37 5.59
C LEU A 14 28.20 10.87 5.24
N ARG A 15 27.64 9.98 6.07
CA ARG A 15 27.67 8.52 5.86
C ARG A 15 26.69 8.00 4.80
N ALA A 16 25.78 8.83 4.32
CA ALA A 16 24.77 8.44 3.32
C ALA A 16 25.16 8.75 1.86
N GLY A 17 26.41 9.17 1.62
CA GLY A 17 26.90 9.62 0.30
C GLY A 17 26.82 11.14 0.14
N GLY A 18 27.72 11.71 -0.68
CA GLY A 18 27.84 13.16 -0.86
C GLY A 18 26.65 13.82 -1.56
N GLY A 19 26.57 15.15 -1.52
CA GLY A 19 25.52 15.96 -2.13
C GLY A 19 24.47 16.42 -1.14
N VAL A 20 23.18 16.29 -1.50
CA VAL A 20 22.05 16.72 -0.66
C VAL A 20 22.01 15.93 0.65
N PRO A 21 21.89 16.58 1.83
CA PRO A 21 21.79 15.89 3.11
C PRO A 21 20.60 14.90 3.12
N LYS A 22 20.80 13.74 3.75
CA LYS A 22 19.90 12.59 3.64
C LYS A 22 18.45 12.88 4.01
N GLN A 23 18.19 13.79 4.93
CA GLN A 23 16.83 14.18 5.36
C GLN A 23 16.06 14.92 4.27
N TYR A 24 16.73 15.54 3.31
CA TYR A 24 16.11 16.23 2.18
C TYR A 24 16.06 15.40 0.89
N ARG A 25 16.71 14.23 0.89
CA ARG A 25 16.68 13.34 -0.27
C ARG A 25 15.29 12.75 -0.48
N PRO A 26 14.87 12.59 -1.76
CA PRO A 26 13.58 11.98 -2.07
C PRO A 26 13.56 10.51 -1.66
N LEU A 27 12.39 10.06 -1.21
CA LEU A 27 12.02 8.70 -0.90
C LEU A 27 10.61 8.49 -1.45
N SER A 28 10.45 7.75 -2.55
CA SER A 28 9.18 7.59 -3.28
C SER A 28 8.44 8.92 -3.46
N GLY A 29 9.10 9.89 -4.09
CA GLY A 29 8.52 11.18 -4.48
C GLY A 29 8.42 12.27 -3.40
N LEU A 30 8.59 11.95 -2.10
CA LEU A 30 8.61 12.93 -1.02
C LEU A 30 9.95 12.89 -0.28
N SER A 31 10.43 14.02 0.25
CA SER A 31 11.64 14.02 1.06
C SER A 31 11.47 13.21 2.35
N VAL A 32 12.58 12.64 2.86
CA VAL A 32 12.60 11.92 4.16
C VAL A 32 12.05 12.82 5.27
N LEU A 33 12.45 14.10 5.31
CA LEU A 33 11.95 15.08 6.28
C LEU A 33 10.44 15.25 6.20
N ARG A 34 9.89 15.46 4.98
CA ARG A 34 8.44 15.65 4.79
C ARG A 34 7.65 14.44 5.28
N ARG A 35 8.16 13.22 5.04
CA ARG A 35 7.55 12.00 5.56
C ARG A 35 7.56 11.96 7.09
N SER A 36 8.68 12.32 7.72
CA SER A 36 8.79 12.38 9.18
C SER A 36 7.85 13.43 9.78
N MET A 37 7.71 14.61 9.15
CA MET A 37 6.75 15.63 9.54
C MET A 37 5.30 15.12 9.43
N ALA A 38 4.96 14.47 8.32
CA ALA A 38 3.63 13.93 8.09
C ALA A 38 3.20 12.91 9.15
N CYS A 39 4.14 12.17 9.75
CA CYS A 39 3.84 11.24 10.84
C CYS A 39 3.26 11.97 12.07
N PHE A 40 3.83 13.12 12.45
CA PHE A 40 3.34 13.92 13.56
C PHE A 40 2.08 14.71 13.20
N LEU A 41 2.01 15.27 11.99
CA LEU A 41 0.86 16.08 11.54
C LEU A 41 -0.45 15.28 11.48
N ARG A 42 -0.38 13.96 11.34
CA ARG A 42 -1.55 13.06 11.43
C ARG A 42 -2.08 12.88 12.85
N HIS A 43 -1.29 13.22 13.88
CA HIS A 43 -1.73 13.04 15.26
C HIS A 43 -2.67 14.20 15.68
N PRO A 44 -3.88 13.91 16.21
CA PRO A 44 -4.85 14.94 16.54
C PRO A 44 -4.40 15.84 17.70
N ASP A 45 -3.63 15.31 18.64
CA ASP A 45 -3.15 16.04 19.82
C ASP A 45 -1.85 16.85 19.57
N LEU A 46 -1.32 16.86 18.36
CA LEU A 46 -0.16 17.69 18.04
C LEU A 46 -0.54 19.18 18.11
N ALA A 47 0.10 19.92 19.00
CA ALA A 47 -0.11 21.38 19.13
C ALA A 47 0.88 22.18 18.27
N ARG A 48 2.14 21.78 18.23
CA ARG A 48 3.21 22.47 17.49
C ARG A 48 4.25 21.52 16.95
N LEU A 49 4.74 21.79 15.75
CA LEU A 49 5.84 21.06 15.10
C LEU A 49 6.96 22.06 14.81
N ALA A 50 8.09 21.92 15.47
CA ALA A 50 9.32 22.67 15.18
C ALA A 50 10.33 21.78 14.47
N VAL A 51 11.05 22.34 13.51
CA VAL A 51 12.12 21.66 12.79
C VAL A 51 13.42 22.41 12.97
N VAL A 52 14.47 21.74 13.44
CA VAL A 52 15.81 22.31 13.55
C VAL A 52 16.62 21.91 12.33
N ILE A 53 17.11 22.90 11.60
CA ILE A 53 17.85 22.71 10.35
C ILE A 53 19.27 23.29 10.46
N ASN A 54 20.20 22.82 9.63
CA ASN A 54 21.43 23.55 9.43
C ASN A 54 21.09 24.90 8.75
N PRO A 55 21.62 26.04 9.21
CA PRO A 55 21.37 27.33 8.57
C PRO A 55 21.62 27.36 7.06
N ASP A 56 22.65 26.64 6.58
CA ASP A 56 23.00 26.53 5.16
C ASP A 56 21.98 25.73 4.35
N ASP A 57 21.11 24.93 4.99
CA ASP A 57 20.17 24.03 4.34
C ASP A 57 18.78 24.65 4.14
N ARG A 58 18.62 25.96 4.33
CA ARG A 58 17.33 26.65 4.22
C ARG A 58 16.62 26.37 2.89
N GLY A 59 17.32 26.46 1.77
CA GLY A 59 16.75 26.16 0.45
C GLY A 59 16.30 24.69 0.30
N HIS A 60 17.06 23.75 0.85
CA HIS A 60 16.68 22.34 0.89
C HIS A 60 15.43 22.09 1.75
N TYR A 61 15.32 22.78 2.87
CA TYR A 61 14.15 22.70 3.75
C TYR A 61 12.89 23.22 3.03
N ASP A 62 12.95 24.42 2.43
CA ASP A 62 11.82 25.03 1.73
C ASP A 62 11.37 24.14 0.54
N SER A 63 12.33 23.59 -0.22
CA SER A 63 12.05 22.62 -1.30
C SER A 63 11.43 21.32 -0.77
N ALA A 64 11.86 20.85 0.40
CA ALA A 64 11.35 19.62 1.00
C ALA A 64 9.90 19.76 1.53
N LEU A 65 9.51 20.94 1.96
CA LEU A 65 8.13 21.22 2.32
C LEU A 65 7.22 21.24 1.09
N GLY A 66 7.66 21.83 -0.02
CA GLY A 66 6.86 21.97 -1.22
C GLY A 66 5.54 22.70 -0.93
N ASP A 67 4.42 22.04 -1.19
CA ASP A 67 3.06 22.52 -0.94
C ASP A 67 2.53 22.23 0.50
N LEU A 68 3.33 21.62 1.37
CA LEU A 68 2.92 21.29 2.74
C LEU A 68 2.70 22.59 3.55
N SER A 69 1.46 22.88 3.87
CA SER A 69 1.05 24.01 4.68
C SER A 69 0.16 23.52 5.83
N ASP A 70 0.57 23.77 7.07
CA ASP A 70 -0.20 23.44 8.28
C ASP A 70 0.13 24.49 9.36
N ALA A 71 -0.88 25.07 9.98
CA ALA A 71 -0.71 26.14 10.99
C ALA A 71 0.09 25.69 12.22
N ARG A 72 0.21 24.39 12.44
CA ARG A 72 1.01 23.81 13.54
C ARG A 72 2.52 23.82 13.26
N ILE A 73 2.95 23.99 12.00
CA ILE A 73 4.37 24.04 11.63
C ILE A 73 4.94 25.40 12.03
N ALA A 74 5.94 25.39 12.92
CA ALA A 74 6.67 26.58 13.29
C ALA A 74 7.70 26.97 12.18
N PRO A 75 8.13 28.24 12.11
CA PRO A 75 9.31 28.59 11.32
C PRO A 75 10.50 27.73 11.72
N PRO A 76 11.37 27.31 10.75
CA PRO A 76 12.51 26.48 11.06
C PRO A 76 13.50 27.20 11.98
N VAL A 77 14.09 26.42 12.89
CA VAL A 77 15.07 26.90 13.88
C VAL A 77 16.48 26.57 13.37
N ALA A 78 17.39 27.54 13.48
CA ALA A 78 18.80 27.30 13.18
C ALA A 78 19.42 26.37 14.22
N GLY A 79 20.04 25.29 13.77
CA GLY A 79 20.76 24.34 14.63
C GLY A 79 22.15 24.80 15.03
N GLY A 80 22.67 24.18 16.08
CA GLY A 80 24.03 24.40 16.58
C GLY A 80 25.06 23.41 15.99
N PRO A 81 26.30 23.48 16.46
CA PRO A 81 27.40 22.67 15.93
C PRO A 81 27.30 21.17 16.27
N THR A 82 26.52 20.80 17.26
CA THR A 82 26.28 19.41 17.67
C THR A 82 24.80 19.06 17.66
N ARG A 83 24.47 17.76 17.75
CA ARG A 83 23.06 17.32 17.89
C ARG A 83 22.45 17.91 19.16
N ALA A 84 23.15 17.83 20.30
CA ALA A 84 22.66 18.36 21.56
C ALA A 84 22.44 19.89 21.51
N ALA A 85 23.37 20.64 20.90
CA ALA A 85 23.20 22.07 20.69
C ALA A 85 21.99 22.38 19.80
N SER A 86 21.80 21.62 18.72
CA SER A 86 20.64 21.78 17.81
C SER A 86 19.32 21.52 18.54
N VAL A 87 19.25 20.45 19.36
CA VAL A 87 18.08 20.15 20.18
C VAL A 87 17.79 21.30 21.15
N ARG A 88 18.82 21.81 21.84
CA ARG A 88 18.67 22.93 22.77
C ARG A 88 18.08 24.17 22.09
N GLU A 89 18.58 24.56 20.90
CA GLU A 89 18.02 25.71 20.16
C GLU A 89 16.54 25.49 19.82
N GLY A 90 16.17 24.27 19.43
CA GLY A 90 14.77 23.90 19.16
C GLY A 90 13.89 23.97 20.42
N LEU A 91 14.39 23.46 21.55
CA LEU A 91 13.68 23.54 22.84
C LEU A 91 13.50 24.98 23.32
N GLU A 92 14.54 25.83 23.18
CA GLU A 92 14.46 27.27 23.48
C GLU A 92 13.41 27.97 22.60
N ALA A 93 13.33 27.62 21.31
CA ALA A 93 12.33 28.18 20.42
C ALA A 93 10.90 27.77 20.84
N LEU A 94 10.69 26.49 21.17
CA LEU A 94 9.40 26.01 21.66
C LEU A 94 9.03 26.68 23.00
N ALA A 95 9.96 26.83 23.92
CA ALA A 95 9.71 27.43 25.24
C ALA A 95 9.29 28.90 25.21
N ARG A 96 9.47 29.59 24.06
CA ARG A 96 8.98 30.97 23.87
C ARG A 96 7.49 31.03 23.52
N SER A 97 6.92 29.98 22.98
CA SER A 97 5.53 29.97 22.44
C SER A 97 4.63 28.91 23.06
N GLU A 98 5.22 27.88 23.72
CA GLU A 98 4.47 26.75 24.25
C GLU A 98 4.46 26.73 25.79
N PRO A 99 3.42 26.19 26.44
CA PRO A 99 3.40 25.97 27.87
C PRO A 99 4.58 25.11 28.32
N LYS A 100 5.31 25.56 29.35
CA LYS A 100 6.53 24.89 29.86
C LYS A 100 6.28 23.45 30.30
N THR A 101 5.09 23.15 30.77
CA THR A 101 4.68 21.81 31.23
C THR A 101 4.20 20.88 30.10
N ARG A 102 4.05 21.40 28.88
CA ARG A 102 3.61 20.59 27.74
C ARG A 102 4.67 19.55 27.39
N PRO A 103 4.31 18.29 27.13
CA PRO A 103 5.25 17.30 26.61
C PRO A 103 5.85 17.74 25.28
N VAL A 104 7.14 17.53 25.10
CA VAL A 104 7.86 17.66 23.84
C VAL A 104 8.40 16.30 23.41
N LEU A 105 8.16 15.94 22.16
CA LEU A 105 8.68 14.73 21.55
C LEU A 105 9.82 15.09 20.60
N ILE A 106 11.04 14.72 20.96
CA ILE A 106 12.26 14.97 20.17
C ILE A 106 12.49 13.80 19.21
N HIS A 107 12.52 14.08 17.90
CA HIS A 107 12.58 13.03 16.88
C HIS A 107 13.65 13.28 15.83
N ASP A 108 14.34 12.21 15.44
CA ASP A 108 15.28 12.25 14.32
C ASP A 108 14.52 12.39 12.99
N ALA A 109 14.74 13.45 12.22
CA ALA A 109 14.12 13.67 10.91
C ALA A 109 14.43 12.54 9.89
N ALA A 110 15.40 11.70 10.17
CA ALA A 110 15.77 10.53 9.37
C ALA A 110 15.01 9.23 9.71
N ARG A 111 13.90 9.29 10.47
CA ARG A 111 13.01 8.16 10.76
C ARG A 111 11.60 8.41 10.18
N PRO A 112 11.43 8.18 8.88
CA PRO A 112 10.19 8.55 8.18
C PRO A 112 9.02 7.58 8.38
N PHE A 113 9.18 6.51 9.16
CA PHE A 113 8.18 5.44 9.36
C PHE A 113 7.59 5.41 10.77
N LEU A 114 7.65 6.53 11.48
CA LEU A 114 7.00 6.67 12.79
C LEU A 114 5.48 6.46 12.63
N ARG A 115 4.89 5.67 13.52
CA ARG A 115 3.45 5.39 13.57
C ARG A 115 2.81 6.03 14.80
N VAL A 116 1.55 6.43 14.68
CA VAL A 116 0.75 7.01 15.77
C VAL A 116 0.79 6.16 17.06
N PRO A 117 0.64 4.81 17.02
CA PRO A 117 0.73 4.00 18.23
C PRO A 117 2.07 4.12 18.99
N VAL A 118 3.18 4.41 18.29
CA VAL A 118 4.48 4.63 18.96
C VAL A 118 4.50 5.99 19.67
N ILE A 119 3.88 7.00 19.07
CA ILE A 119 3.68 8.32 19.72
C ILE A 119 2.83 8.15 20.97
N ASP A 120 1.69 7.45 20.85
CA ASP A 120 0.78 7.19 21.96
C ASP A 120 1.44 6.43 23.12
N ALA A 121 2.25 5.43 22.80
CA ALA A 121 3.00 4.66 23.80
C ALA A 121 3.97 5.54 24.60
N VAL A 122 4.68 6.45 23.93
CA VAL A 122 5.58 7.40 24.59
C VAL A 122 4.80 8.39 25.46
N LEU A 123 3.71 8.96 24.92
CA LEU A 123 2.86 9.89 25.68
C LEU A 123 2.21 9.22 26.90
N SER A 124 1.79 7.98 26.78
CA SER A 124 1.23 7.19 27.88
C SER A 124 2.27 6.90 28.96
N ALA A 125 3.50 6.56 28.58
CA ALA A 125 4.58 6.31 29.54
C ALA A 125 5.00 7.58 30.32
N LEU A 126 4.84 8.77 29.73
CA LEU A 126 5.06 10.06 30.41
C LEU A 126 4.07 10.34 31.55
N ALA A 127 2.96 9.61 31.65
CA ALA A 127 2.06 9.74 32.81
C ALA A 127 2.67 9.25 34.11
N GLY A 128 3.63 8.33 34.03
CA GLY A 128 4.30 7.72 35.20
C GLY A 128 5.80 8.01 35.31
N ALA A 129 6.38 8.79 34.39
CA ALA A 129 7.81 9.08 34.35
C ALA A 129 8.09 10.50 33.83
N GLU A 130 9.28 11.04 34.14
CA GLU A 130 9.69 12.38 33.72
C GLU A 130 10.14 12.43 32.25
N GLY A 131 10.52 11.26 31.71
CA GLY A 131 10.83 11.02 30.31
C GLY A 131 10.37 9.65 29.85
N ALA A 132 10.24 9.46 28.53
CA ALA A 132 9.95 8.16 27.94
C ALA A 132 10.52 8.08 26.52
N PHE A 133 10.90 6.88 26.09
CA PHE A 133 11.37 6.66 24.72
C PHE A 133 10.99 5.27 24.22
N PRO A 134 10.75 5.08 22.92
CA PRO A 134 10.46 3.78 22.36
C PRO A 134 11.78 3.03 22.17
N ALA A 135 11.77 1.73 22.51
CA ALA A 135 12.93 0.89 22.30
C ALA A 135 12.54 -0.55 21.97
N LEU A 136 13.47 -1.25 21.33
CA LEU A 136 13.36 -2.65 20.97
C LEU A 136 14.39 -3.45 21.77
N PRO A 137 14.05 -4.62 22.31
CA PRO A 137 15.03 -5.48 22.98
C PRO A 137 16.10 -5.92 21.98
N VAL A 138 17.33 -6.11 22.46
CA VAL A 138 18.40 -6.69 21.66
C VAL A 138 18.18 -8.20 21.60
N VAL A 139 18.00 -8.73 20.39
CA VAL A 139 17.78 -10.17 20.15
C VAL A 139 19.03 -10.93 19.69
N ASP A 140 19.94 -10.24 19.01
CA ASP A 140 21.19 -10.83 18.51
C ASP A 140 22.27 -10.91 19.58
N ALA A 141 23.22 -11.82 19.42
CA ALA A 141 24.43 -11.88 20.26
C ALA A 141 25.29 -10.63 20.03
N LEU A 142 25.69 -9.97 21.11
CA LEU A 142 26.56 -8.78 21.07
C LEU A 142 28.01 -9.15 21.29
N TRP A 143 28.89 -8.65 20.43
CA TRP A 143 30.33 -8.81 20.53
C TRP A 143 31.04 -7.45 20.51
N ALA A 144 31.97 -7.25 21.43
CA ALA A 144 32.95 -6.17 21.30
C ALA A 144 33.96 -6.57 20.21
N GLY A 145 34.24 -5.66 19.26
CA GLY A 145 35.23 -5.86 18.20
C GLY A 145 36.30 -4.79 18.24
N ARG A 146 37.55 -5.16 17.85
CA ARG A 146 38.67 -4.26 17.65
C ARG A 146 39.46 -4.73 16.44
N ASP A 147 39.79 -3.80 15.53
CA ASP A 147 40.61 -4.05 14.34
C ASP A 147 40.11 -5.22 13.47
N GLY A 148 38.74 -5.33 13.34
CA GLY A 148 38.07 -6.38 12.58
C GLY A 148 37.99 -7.75 13.29
N LEU A 149 38.48 -7.89 14.52
CA LEU A 149 38.48 -9.13 15.30
C LEU A 149 37.49 -9.06 16.46
N ALA A 150 36.73 -10.15 16.67
CA ALA A 150 35.87 -10.30 17.85
C ALA A 150 36.72 -10.43 19.11
N GLN A 151 36.45 -9.61 20.13
CA GLN A 151 37.19 -9.58 21.39
C GLN A 151 36.45 -10.27 22.53
N ALA A 152 35.22 -9.85 22.80
CA ALA A 152 34.43 -10.38 23.92
C ALA A 152 32.96 -10.35 23.62
N SER A 153 32.23 -11.38 24.03
CA SER A 153 30.77 -11.35 24.06
C SER A 153 30.27 -10.40 25.15
N ARG A 154 29.07 -9.80 24.90
CA ARG A 154 28.35 -8.96 25.86
C ARG A 154 27.00 -9.57 26.14
N ARG A 155 26.60 -9.63 27.39
CA ARG A 155 25.24 -10.06 27.76
C ARG A 155 24.25 -9.05 27.19
N ARG A 156 23.16 -9.55 26.55
CA ARG A 156 22.12 -8.72 25.98
C ARG A 156 20.94 -8.50 26.93
N ASP A 157 20.89 -9.19 28.06
CA ASP A 157 19.83 -9.10 29.05
C ASP A 157 19.66 -7.65 29.52
N GLY A 158 18.47 -7.08 29.39
CA GLY A 158 18.21 -5.69 29.77
C GLY A 158 18.77 -4.63 28.81
N LEU A 159 19.32 -5.02 27.65
CA LEU A 159 19.76 -4.09 26.63
C LEU A 159 18.69 -3.85 25.57
N PHE A 160 18.55 -2.59 25.17
CA PHE A 160 17.55 -2.14 24.22
C PHE A 160 18.17 -1.27 23.12
N ARG A 161 17.64 -1.35 21.93
CA ARG A 161 17.92 -0.44 20.80
C ARG A 161 17.00 0.76 20.93
N ALA A 162 17.53 1.91 21.38
CA ALA A 162 16.76 3.13 21.54
C ALA A 162 16.31 3.69 20.19
N GLN A 163 15.07 4.15 20.16
CA GLN A 163 14.49 4.87 19.02
C GLN A 163 14.07 6.27 19.43
N THR A 164 13.54 7.04 18.48
CA THR A 164 12.84 8.28 18.73
C THR A 164 11.39 8.16 18.22
N PRO A 165 10.42 8.95 18.74
CA PRO A 165 10.57 10.18 19.52
C PRO A 165 10.94 9.90 20.99
N GLN A 166 11.83 10.74 21.55
CA GLN A 166 12.13 10.75 22.97
C GLN A 166 11.30 11.85 23.61
N GLY A 167 10.42 11.49 24.54
CA GLY A 167 9.42 12.38 25.12
C GLY A 167 9.80 12.84 26.51
N PHE A 168 9.57 14.12 26.82
CA PHE A 168 9.85 14.74 28.10
C PHE A 168 8.90 15.92 28.37
N ARG A 169 8.82 16.40 29.60
CA ARG A 169 8.28 17.73 29.87
C ARG A 169 9.27 18.78 29.35
N LEU A 170 8.74 19.81 28.67
CA LEU A 170 9.57 20.83 28.00
C LEU A 170 10.53 21.55 28.96
N ASP A 171 10.05 21.94 30.14
CA ASP A 171 10.86 22.60 31.15
C ASP A 171 12.01 21.71 31.67
N ALA A 172 11.71 20.45 31.94
CA ALA A 172 12.67 19.50 32.52
C ALA A 172 13.81 19.20 31.54
N ILE A 173 13.47 18.86 30.28
CA ILE A 173 14.49 18.51 29.30
C ILE A 173 15.29 19.74 28.84
N LEU A 174 14.67 20.91 28.74
CA LEU A 174 15.39 22.14 28.43
C LEU A 174 16.42 22.47 29.52
N ASN A 175 16.06 22.34 30.81
CA ASN A 175 17.00 22.52 31.90
C ASN A 175 18.13 21.49 31.85
N ALA A 176 17.83 20.23 31.59
CA ALA A 176 18.82 19.18 31.42
C ALA A 176 19.81 19.51 30.28
N HIS A 177 19.34 19.98 29.13
CA HIS A 177 20.21 20.40 28.03
C HIS A 177 21.08 21.62 28.35
N ARG A 178 20.61 22.56 29.18
CA ARG A 178 21.41 23.72 29.64
C ARG A 178 22.52 23.33 30.57
N THR A 179 22.33 22.31 31.41
CA THR A 179 23.26 21.93 32.47
C THR A 179 24.16 20.74 32.12
N HIS A 180 23.70 19.83 31.24
CA HIS A 180 24.38 18.55 30.97
C HIS A 180 24.56 18.27 29.46
N GLY A 181 24.23 19.19 28.55
CA GLY A 181 24.12 18.95 27.10
C GLY A 181 25.44 18.79 26.32
N SER A 182 26.62 18.64 26.97
CA SER A 182 27.90 18.75 26.27
C SER A 182 28.49 17.46 25.66
N ALA A 183 28.02 16.25 26.01
CA ALA A 183 28.72 15.01 25.62
C ALA A 183 27.82 13.77 25.47
N ALA A 184 26.51 13.92 25.22
CA ALA A 184 25.62 12.76 25.16
C ALA A 184 25.18 12.44 23.71
N ASP A 185 25.06 11.14 23.42
CA ASP A 185 24.67 10.63 22.10
C ASP A 185 23.18 10.85 21.79
N ASP A 186 22.33 10.93 22.85
CA ASP A 186 20.89 11.15 22.72
C ASP A 186 20.31 11.93 23.92
N ASP A 187 19.01 12.28 23.85
CA ASP A 187 18.34 13.11 24.84
C ASP A 187 18.01 12.34 26.12
N VAL A 188 17.91 11.00 26.04
CA VAL A 188 17.75 10.12 27.21
C VAL A 188 19.00 10.17 28.10
N ALA A 189 20.19 10.14 27.51
CA ALA A 189 21.44 10.22 28.26
C ALA A 189 21.56 11.57 28.99
N ILE A 190 21.15 12.68 28.32
CA ILE A 190 21.12 14.02 28.93
C ILE A 190 20.13 14.07 30.10
N ALA A 191 18.92 13.55 29.91
CA ALA A 191 17.89 13.49 30.94
C ALA A 191 18.34 12.66 32.13
N ARG A 192 18.97 11.51 31.91
CA ARG A 192 19.50 10.64 32.96
C ARG A 192 20.66 11.30 33.75
N ALA A 193 21.54 12.02 33.06
CA ALA A 193 22.59 12.79 33.68
C ALA A 193 22.03 13.91 34.60
N ALA A 194 20.88 14.49 34.23
CA ALA A 194 20.15 15.46 35.06
C ALA A 194 19.31 14.82 36.18
N GLY A 195 19.33 13.50 36.35
CA GLY A 195 18.63 12.76 37.41
C GLY A 195 17.17 12.41 37.06
N LEU A 196 16.69 12.69 35.83
CA LEU A 196 15.31 12.40 35.43
C LEU A 196 15.07 10.88 35.29
N GLY A 197 13.91 10.42 35.76
CA GLY A 197 13.44 9.05 35.53
C GLY A 197 12.90 8.90 34.10
N VAL A 198 13.46 7.94 33.31
CA VAL A 198 13.06 7.75 31.92
C VAL A 198 12.53 6.34 31.70
N ALA A 199 11.28 6.22 31.29
CA ALA A 199 10.62 4.96 31.00
C ALA A 199 10.93 4.44 29.58
N ILE A 200 10.94 3.13 29.41
CA ILE A 200 11.03 2.46 28.12
C ILE A 200 9.63 2.12 27.64
N ALA A 201 9.23 2.65 26.50
CA ALA A 201 7.98 2.34 25.82
C ALA A 201 8.22 1.32 24.69
N PRO A 202 7.19 0.58 24.24
CA PRO A 202 7.30 -0.30 23.07
C PRO A 202 7.74 0.45 21.83
N GLY A 203 8.80 -0.04 21.16
CA GLY A 203 9.28 0.45 19.88
C GLY A 203 8.66 -0.30 18.69
N CYS A 204 9.08 0.05 17.47
CA CYS A 204 8.63 -0.56 16.24
C CYS A 204 9.82 -0.80 15.28
N GLU A 205 9.95 -2.02 14.73
CA GLU A 205 11.03 -2.37 13.79
C GLU A 205 11.01 -1.50 12.52
N GLU A 206 9.80 -1.07 12.10
CA GLU A 206 9.65 -0.20 10.94
C GLU A 206 10.11 1.25 11.22
N ASN A 207 10.19 1.67 12.48
CA ASN A 207 10.68 3.00 12.88
C ASN A 207 12.23 3.05 12.86
N PHE A 208 12.86 2.49 11.82
CA PHE A 208 14.32 2.50 11.69
C PHE A 208 14.82 3.86 11.19
N LYS A 209 16.09 4.15 11.50
CA LYS A 209 16.76 5.38 11.10
C LYS A 209 17.50 5.16 9.79
N ILE A 210 17.25 6.00 8.79
CA ILE A 210 18.04 6.02 7.55
C ILE A 210 19.42 6.61 7.88
N THR A 211 20.47 5.80 7.78
CA THR A 211 21.85 6.18 8.11
C THR A 211 22.81 6.05 6.94
N ASN A 212 22.58 5.12 6.04
CA ASN A 212 23.43 4.79 4.90
C ASN A 212 22.59 4.50 3.63
N ALA A 213 23.24 4.18 2.50
CA ALA A 213 22.57 3.91 1.24
C ALA A 213 21.68 2.66 1.29
N ALA A 214 22.07 1.59 2.00
CA ALA A 214 21.26 0.39 2.12
C ALA A 214 19.93 0.66 2.87
N ASP A 215 19.94 1.60 3.82
CA ASP A 215 18.70 2.00 4.51
C ASP A 215 17.71 2.69 3.57
N PHE A 216 18.17 3.40 2.53
CA PHE A 216 17.29 3.97 1.51
C PHE A 216 16.61 2.87 0.69
N ILE A 217 17.36 1.85 0.25
CA ILE A 217 16.79 0.70 -0.48
C ILE A 217 15.73 -0.01 0.37
N ARG A 218 16.05 -0.25 1.64
CA ARG A 218 15.10 -0.82 2.61
C ARG A 218 13.85 0.07 2.77
N ALA A 219 14.04 1.38 2.80
CA ALA A 219 12.94 2.33 2.96
C ALA A 219 12.01 2.38 1.73
N GLU A 220 12.56 2.35 0.52
CA GLU A 220 11.77 2.26 -0.72
C GLU A 220 10.93 0.97 -0.74
N ALA A 221 11.54 -0.19 -0.49
CA ALA A 221 10.85 -1.47 -0.44
C ALA A 221 9.72 -1.50 0.62
N ALA A 222 9.94 -0.86 1.78
CA ALA A 222 8.90 -0.75 2.81
C ALA A 222 7.70 0.08 2.35
N LEU A 223 7.93 1.17 1.59
CA LEU A 223 6.87 2.00 1.03
C LEU A 223 6.10 1.29 -0.08
N GLU A 224 6.80 0.60 -0.98
CA GLU A 224 6.18 -0.21 -2.03
C GLU A 224 5.28 -1.29 -1.42
N THR A 225 5.76 -1.98 -0.39
CA THR A 225 4.99 -3.00 0.34
C THR A 225 3.75 -2.39 1.02
N ALA A 226 3.90 -1.23 1.66
CA ALA A 226 2.77 -0.53 2.31
C ALA A 226 1.74 -0.07 1.29
N MET A 227 2.19 0.44 0.13
CA MET A 227 1.32 0.85 -0.96
C MET A 227 0.58 -0.34 -1.58
N ALA A 228 1.28 -1.45 -1.82
CA ALA A 228 0.67 -2.69 -2.32
C ALA A 228 -0.39 -3.25 -1.35
N ARG A 229 -0.11 -3.22 -0.03
CA ARG A 229 -1.08 -3.61 1.00
C ARG A 229 -2.30 -2.67 1.03
N SER A 230 -2.10 -1.37 0.93
CA SER A 230 -3.21 -0.40 0.89
C SER A 230 -4.11 -0.64 -0.33
N ILE A 231 -3.53 -0.88 -1.50
CA ILE A 231 -4.29 -1.22 -2.72
C ILE A 231 -5.04 -2.54 -2.51
N GLY A 232 -4.40 -3.55 -1.91
CA GLY A 232 -5.05 -4.85 -1.62
C GLY A 232 -6.16 -4.76 -0.57
N MET A 233 -6.08 -3.85 0.39
CA MET A 233 -7.12 -3.62 1.41
C MET A 233 -8.30 -2.77 0.89
N LEU A 234 -8.07 -1.98 -0.17
CA LEU A 234 -9.10 -1.15 -0.80
C LEU A 234 -9.86 -1.88 -1.90
N ASN A 235 -9.47 -3.11 -2.26
CA ASN A 235 -10.11 -3.91 -3.30
C ASN A 235 -10.61 -5.24 -2.73
N GLU A 236 -11.83 -5.60 -3.10
CA GLU A 236 -12.38 -6.93 -2.90
C GLU A 236 -12.28 -7.77 -4.17
N THR A 237 -12.15 -9.08 -4.02
CA THR A 237 -12.20 -10.03 -5.13
C THR A 237 -13.57 -10.69 -5.13
N ARG A 238 -14.29 -10.58 -6.25
CA ARG A 238 -15.58 -11.25 -6.47
C ARG A 238 -15.47 -12.23 -7.61
N THR A 239 -16.27 -13.29 -7.54
CA THR A 239 -16.34 -14.31 -8.58
C THR A 239 -17.79 -14.52 -8.97
N GLY A 240 -18.09 -14.49 -10.26
CA GLY A 240 -19.38 -14.83 -10.82
C GLY A 240 -19.27 -16.02 -11.76
N THR A 241 -20.37 -16.76 -11.90
CA THR A 241 -20.48 -17.90 -12.82
C THR A 241 -21.69 -17.69 -13.71
N GLY A 242 -21.52 -17.88 -15.02
CA GLY A 242 -22.60 -17.89 -15.99
C GLY A 242 -22.72 -19.25 -16.66
N TYR A 243 -23.93 -19.58 -17.06
CA TYR A 243 -24.28 -20.80 -17.79
C TYR A 243 -25.26 -20.44 -18.90
N ASP A 244 -24.97 -20.89 -20.14
CA ASP A 244 -25.87 -20.71 -21.27
C ASP A 244 -25.91 -21.96 -22.15
N VAL A 245 -26.99 -22.10 -22.90
CA VAL A 245 -27.27 -23.24 -23.78
C VAL A 245 -27.90 -22.77 -25.08
N HIS A 246 -27.33 -23.19 -26.21
CA HIS A 246 -27.93 -22.95 -27.52
C HIS A 246 -28.18 -24.25 -28.28
N ARG A 247 -29.38 -24.38 -28.80
CA ARG A 247 -29.74 -25.53 -29.63
C ARG A 247 -29.23 -25.33 -31.07
N PHE A 248 -28.89 -26.44 -31.72
CA PHE A 248 -28.52 -26.43 -33.12
C PHE A 248 -29.73 -26.13 -34.03
N GLY A 249 -29.45 -25.56 -35.20
CA GLY A 249 -30.38 -25.24 -36.25
C GLY A 249 -29.68 -25.14 -37.60
N PRO A 250 -30.37 -24.63 -38.66
CA PRO A 250 -29.75 -24.50 -39.99
C PRO A 250 -28.51 -23.59 -39.94
N GLY A 251 -27.42 -23.99 -40.61
CA GLY A 251 -26.18 -23.24 -40.71
C GLY A 251 -25.03 -24.13 -41.12
N ASP A 252 -23.84 -23.54 -41.24
CA ASP A 252 -22.58 -24.19 -41.64
C ASP A 252 -21.45 -23.92 -40.67
N HIS A 253 -21.72 -23.19 -39.60
CA HIS A 253 -20.76 -22.91 -38.51
C HIS A 253 -21.50 -22.52 -37.22
N VAL A 254 -20.80 -22.56 -36.11
CA VAL A 254 -21.23 -22.04 -34.80
C VAL A 254 -20.25 -20.98 -34.31
N MET A 255 -20.79 -19.89 -33.71
CA MET A 255 -19.95 -18.86 -33.08
C MET A 255 -19.58 -19.29 -31.66
N LEU A 256 -18.29 -19.31 -31.35
CA LEU A 256 -17.79 -19.69 -30.04
C LEU A 256 -16.61 -18.77 -29.62
N GLY A 257 -16.85 -17.92 -28.64
CA GLY A 257 -15.86 -16.96 -28.16
C GLY A 257 -15.41 -15.95 -29.22
N GLY A 258 -16.31 -15.53 -30.09
CA GLY A 258 -16.07 -14.62 -31.23
C GLY A 258 -15.41 -15.28 -32.44
N VAL A 259 -15.27 -16.60 -32.45
CA VAL A 259 -14.67 -17.37 -33.57
C VAL A 259 -15.71 -18.23 -34.25
N ALA A 260 -15.78 -18.12 -35.57
CA ALA A 260 -16.62 -19.00 -36.39
C ALA A 260 -15.96 -20.40 -36.49
N VAL A 261 -16.56 -21.38 -35.84
CA VAL A 261 -16.09 -22.78 -35.86
C VAL A 261 -16.92 -23.59 -36.84
N PRO A 262 -16.30 -24.20 -37.88
CA PRO A 262 -17.01 -25.00 -38.86
C PRO A 262 -17.81 -26.14 -38.22
N HIS A 263 -19.10 -26.24 -38.62
CA HIS A 263 -20.00 -27.26 -38.14
C HIS A 263 -21.09 -27.48 -39.21
N ASP A 264 -21.73 -28.61 -39.25
CA ASP A 264 -22.82 -28.91 -40.21
C ASP A 264 -24.17 -28.31 -39.84
N GLN A 265 -24.23 -27.57 -38.75
CA GLN A 265 -25.39 -26.84 -38.23
C GLN A 265 -24.94 -25.50 -37.64
N GLY A 266 -25.84 -24.52 -37.57
CA GLY A 266 -25.67 -23.26 -36.82
C GLY A 266 -26.42 -23.30 -35.49
N PHE A 267 -26.60 -22.14 -34.87
CA PHE A 267 -27.45 -21.99 -33.69
C PHE A 267 -28.83 -21.35 -34.01
N VAL A 268 -29.84 -21.72 -33.24
CA VAL A 268 -31.09 -21.00 -33.19
C VAL A 268 -31.01 -19.99 -32.06
N ALA A 269 -30.80 -18.70 -32.41
CA ALA A 269 -30.62 -17.63 -31.46
C ALA A 269 -31.18 -16.30 -31.94
N HIS A 270 -31.35 -15.33 -31.05
CA HIS A 270 -31.76 -13.96 -31.38
C HIS A 270 -30.58 -13.06 -31.77
N SER A 271 -29.36 -13.44 -31.35
CA SER A 271 -28.07 -12.82 -31.69
C SER A 271 -27.31 -13.69 -32.70
N ASP A 272 -25.97 -13.54 -32.79
CA ASP A 272 -25.09 -14.49 -33.51
C ASP A 272 -25.00 -15.86 -32.79
N GLY A 273 -25.57 -15.98 -31.57
CA GLY A 273 -25.72 -17.23 -30.83
C GLY A 273 -24.42 -17.69 -30.16
N ASP A 274 -23.46 -16.82 -29.89
CA ASP A 274 -22.22 -17.22 -29.19
C ASP A 274 -22.50 -17.57 -27.73
N VAL A 275 -22.80 -18.84 -27.50
CA VAL A 275 -23.11 -19.39 -26.17
C VAL A 275 -22.03 -19.15 -25.14
N LEU A 276 -20.75 -19.08 -25.58
CA LEU A 276 -19.62 -18.89 -24.68
C LEU A 276 -19.50 -17.44 -24.22
N LEU A 277 -19.67 -16.47 -25.14
CA LEU A 277 -19.68 -15.06 -24.80
C LEU A 277 -20.89 -14.68 -23.94
N HIS A 278 -22.07 -15.31 -24.16
CA HIS A 278 -23.23 -15.13 -23.30
C HIS A 278 -22.95 -15.61 -21.85
N ALA A 279 -22.46 -16.84 -21.69
CA ALA A 279 -22.09 -17.37 -20.39
C ALA A 279 -21.04 -16.48 -19.68
N LEU A 280 -20.06 -15.97 -20.42
CA LEU A 280 -19.03 -15.10 -19.85
C LEU A 280 -19.56 -13.70 -19.48
N THR A 281 -20.53 -13.18 -20.25
CA THR A 281 -21.24 -11.94 -19.95
C THR A 281 -22.02 -12.07 -18.63
N ASP A 282 -22.76 -13.17 -18.47
CA ASP A 282 -23.48 -13.47 -17.22
C ASP A 282 -22.53 -13.66 -16.04
N ALA A 283 -21.38 -14.30 -16.25
CA ALA A 283 -20.35 -14.43 -15.21
C ALA A 283 -19.84 -13.06 -14.73
N LEU A 284 -19.65 -12.10 -15.64
CA LEU A 284 -19.23 -10.73 -15.32
C LEU A 284 -20.33 -9.97 -14.58
N PHE A 285 -21.56 -9.97 -15.08
CA PHE A 285 -22.68 -9.29 -14.39
C PHE A 285 -22.97 -9.93 -13.03
N GLY A 286 -22.86 -11.26 -12.91
CA GLY A 286 -22.97 -11.97 -11.64
C GLY A 286 -21.91 -11.56 -10.65
N ALA A 287 -20.65 -11.43 -11.07
CA ALA A 287 -19.55 -10.94 -10.21
C ALA A 287 -19.77 -9.47 -9.77
N LEU A 288 -20.41 -8.65 -10.60
CA LEU A 288 -20.82 -7.27 -10.29
C LEU A 288 -22.04 -7.18 -9.38
N ALA A 289 -22.77 -8.30 -9.19
CA ALA A 289 -24.09 -8.35 -8.54
C ALA A 289 -25.16 -7.49 -9.27
N GLU A 290 -25.10 -7.44 -10.60
CA GLU A 290 -25.95 -6.60 -11.44
C GLU A 290 -26.88 -7.40 -12.37
N GLY A 291 -27.23 -8.64 -12.01
CA GLY A 291 -28.20 -9.48 -12.72
C GLY A 291 -27.56 -10.28 -13.87
N ASP A 292 -28.24 -10.33 -15.00
CA ASP A 292 -27.92 -11.18 -16.14
C ASP A 292 -28.03 -10.44 -17.49
N ILE A 293 -27.55 -11.09 -18.56
CA ILE A 293 -27.62 -10.57 -19.95
C ILE A 293 -29.03 -10.21 -20.37
N GLY A 294 -30.05 -10.94 -19.92
CA GLY A 294 -31.46 -10.69 -20.29
C GLY A 294 -32.02 -9.40 -19.69
N GLN A 295 -31.54 -8.98 -18.52
CA GLN A 295 -31.90 -7.70 -17.90
C GLN A 295 -31.24 -6.52 -18.62
N TRP A 296 -30.01 -6.66 -19.06
CA TRP A 296 -29.26 -5.60 -19.75
C TRP A 296 -29.61 -5.50 -21.23
N PHE A 297 -29.94 -6.61 -21.86
CA PHE A 297 -30.22 -6.73 -23.31
C PHE A 297 -31.49 -7.54 -23.52
N PRO A 298 -32.70 -6.97 -23.24
CA PRO A 298 -33.94 -7.72 -23.33
C PRO A 298 -34.16 -8.28 -24.75
N PRO A 299 -34.43 -9.58 -24.91
CA PRO A 299 -34.68 -10.18 -26.24
C PRO A 299 -35.86 -9.58 -26.99
N SER A 300 -36.77 -8.89 -26.27
CA SER A 300 -37.90 -8.16 -26.86
C SER A 300 -37.50 -6.88 -27.57
N ASP A 301 -36.30 -6.34 -27.31
CA ASP A 301 -35.80 -5.12 -27.95
C ASP A 301 -35.23 -5.44 -29.34
N PRO A 302 -35.84 -4.89 -30.43
CA PRO A 302 -35.44 -5.19 -31.81
C PRO A 302 -33.96 -4.81 -32.12
N GLN A 303 -33.36 -3.90 -31.36
CA GLN A 303 -31.98 -3.46 -31.61
C GLN A 303 -30.97 -4.59 -31.46
N TRP A 304 -31.28 -5.60 -30.66
CA TRP A 304 -30.36 -6.72 -30.37
C TRP A 304 -30.52 -7.90 -31.34
N ARG A 305 -31.49 -7.82 -32.27
CA ARG A 305 -31.71 -8.90 -33.24
C ARG A 305 -30.53 -9.03 -34.20
N GLY A 306 -29.86 -10.18 -34.18
CA GLY A 306 -28.67 -10.46 -34.98
C GLY A 306 -27.41 -9.73 -34.51
N ALA A 307 -27.43 -9.13 -33.31
CA ALA A 307 -26.25 -8.47 -32.75
C ALA A 307 -25.12 -9.46 -32.49
N ALA A 308 -23.89 -9.02 -32.69
CA ALA A 308 -22.71 -9.80 -32.28
C ALA A 308 -22.60 -9.88 -30.75
N SER A 309 -22.50 -11.07 -30.20
CA SER A 309 -22.42 -11.32 -28.74
C SER A 309 -21.23 -10.65 -28.10
N ALA A 310 -20.18 -10.32 -28.86
CA ALA A 310 -19.06 -9.50 -28.44
C ALA A 310 -19.48 -8.14 -27.88
N ILE A 311 -20.58 -7.54 -28.35
CA ILE A 311 -21.11 -6.26 -27.86
C ILE A 311 -21.56 -6.41 -26.40
N PHE A 312 -22.23 -7.52 -26.06
CA PHE A 312 -22.71 -7.77 -24.70
C PHE A 312 -21.57 -7.95 -23.72
N LEU A 313 -20.56 -8.73 -24.11
CA LEU A 313 -19.36 -8.94 -23.30
C LEU A 313 -18.58 -7.63 -23.09
N SER A 314 -18.40 -6.84 -24.16
CA SER A 314 -17.74 -5.53 -24.07
C SER A 314 -18.47 -4.60 -23.12
N LYS A 315 -19.80 -4.59 -23.14
CA LYS A 315 -20.62 -3.78 -22.24
C LYS A 315 -20.47 -4.19 -20.77
N ALA A 316 -20.39 -5.48 -20.48
CA ALA A 316 -20.12 -5.98 -19.14
C ALA A 316 -18.70 -5.58 -18.67
N ALA A 317 -17.70 -5.62 -19.56
CA ALA A 317 -16.35 -5.16 -19.27
C ALA A 317 -16.30 -3.65 -19.02
N GLU A 318 -16.95 -2.82 -19.86
CA GLU A 318 -17.08 -1.36 -19.63
C GLU A 318 -17.75 -1.06 -18.29
N ARG A 319 -18.78 -1.84 -17.92
CA ARG A 319 -19.46 -1.67 -16.64
C ARG A 319 -18.52 -1.93 -15.46
N LEU A 320 -17.71 -2.99 -15.54
CA LEU A 320 -16.69 -3.29 -14.56
C LEU A 320 -15.68 -2.14 -14.42
N GLU A 321 -15.17 -1.63 -15.54
CA GLU A 321 -14.23 -0.50 -15.56
C GLU A 321 -14.85 0.78 -14.98
N SER A 322 -16.12 1.07 -15.29
CA SER A 322 -16.83 2.24 -14.77
C SER A 322 -16.98 2.24 -13.25
N ARG A 323 -16.93 1.05 -12.62
CA ARG A 323 -16.91 0.88 -11.16
C ARG A 323 -15.48 0.87 -10.58
N GLY A 324 -14.46 1.21 -11.38
CA GLY A 324 -13.05 1.16 -10.97
C GLY A 324 -12.50 -0.25 -10.80
N GLY A 325 -13.23 -1.25 -11.33
CA GLY A 325 -12.85 -2.65 -11.25
C GLY A 325 -11.98 -3.10 -12.42
N ARG A 326 -11.44 -4.30 -12.28
CA ARG A 326 -10.68 -4.98 -13.34
C ARG A 326 -10.93 -6.48 -13.33
N LEU A 327 -10.98 -7.08 -14.54
CA LEU A 327 -11.04 -8.54 -14.66
C LEU A 327 -9.65 -9.14 -14.36
N LEU A 328 -9.63 -10.13 -13.51
CA LEU A 328 -8.40 -10.84 -13.10
C LEU A 328 -8.19 -12.11 -13.89
N HIS A 329 -9.27 -12.87 -14.12
CA HIS A 329 -9.22 -14.18 -14.78
C HIS A 329 -10.59 -14.54 -15.35
N ALA A 330 -10.62 -15.21 -16.51
CA ALA A 330 -11.78 -15.83 -17.11
C ALA A 330 -11.53 -17.32 -17.39
N ASP A 331 -12.41 -18.19 -16.93
CA ASP A 331 -12.33 -19.63 -17.15
C ASP A 331 -13.61 -20.10 -17.85
N CYS A 332 -13.46 -20.67 -19.03
CA CYS A 332 -14.54 -21.04 -19.94
C CYS A 332 -14.50 -22.54 -20.24
N THR A 333 -15.66 -23.19 -20.13
CA THR A 333 -15.84 -24.62 -20.45
C THR A 333 -16.98 -24.79 -21.44
N LEU A 334 -16.67 -25.36 -22.60
CA LEU A 334 -17.67 -25.78 -23.59
C LEU A 334 -18.02 -27.25 -23.39
N ILE A 335 -19.30 -27.57 -23.44
CA ILE A 335 -19.83 -28.91 -23.21
C ILE A 335 -20.59 -29.33 -24.49
N CYS A 336 -19.96 -30.17 -25.30
CA CYS A 336 -20.51 -30.66 -26.56
C CYS A 336 -19.78 -31.92 -27.04
N GLU A 337 -20.46 -32.74 -27.86
CA GLU A 337 -19.85 -33.85 -28.59
C GLU A 337 -19.13 -33.33 -29.85
N ARG A 338 -19.76 -32.38 -30.54
CA ARG A 338 -19.29 -31.69 -31.75
C ARG A 338 -19.63 -30.20 -31.70
N PRO A 339 -18.79 -29.33 -32.34
CA PRO A 339 -17.49 -29.61 -32.97
C PRO A 339 -16.42 -29.98 -31.97
N LYS A 340 -15.30 -30.51 -32.43
CA LYS A 340 -14.11 -30.74 -31.57
C LYS A 340 -13.44 -29.40 -31.27
N ILE A 341 -13.51 -28.95 -30.05
CA ILE A 341 -13.06 -27.61 -29.61
C ILE A 341 -11.54 -27.49 -29.55
N GLY A 342 -10.82 -28.57 -29.23
CA GLY A 342 -9.36 -28.54 -29.03
C GLY A 342 -8.58 -27.79 -30.14
N PRO A 343 -8.80 -28.04 -31.43
CA PRO A 343 -8.12 -27.32 -32.51
C PRO A 343 -8.42 -25.79 -32.53
N HIS A 344 -9.57 -25.35 -32.03
CA HIS A 344 -10.04 -23.99 -32.05
C HIS A 344 -9.79 -23.23 -30.73
N ALA A 345 -9.50 -23.95 -29.64
CA ALA A 345 -9.31 -23.36 -28.32
C ALA A 345 -8.24 -22.23 -28.27
N PRO A 346 -7.09 -22.31 -28.97
CA PRO A 346 -6.14 -21.21 -29.00
C PRO A 346 -6.71 -19.93 -29.63
N ALA A 347 -7.45 -20.05 -30.73
CA ALA A 347 -8.07 -18.90 -31.40
C ALA A 347 -9.21 -18.29 -30.56
N ILE A 348 -10.04 -19.12 -29.94
CA ILE A 348 -11.10 -18.68 -29.00
C ILE A 348 -10.49 -17.95 -27.81
N ARG A 349 -9.43 -18.49 -27.21
CA ARG A 349 -8.73 -17.85 -26.11
C ARG A 349 -8.17 -16.48 -26.48
N ALA A 350 -7.49 -16.38 -27.63
CA ALA A 350 -6.93 -15.12 -28.13
C ALA A 350 -8.05 -14.08 -28.40
N SER A 351 -9.16 -14.50 -29.01
CA SER A 351 -10.32 -13.64 -29.27
C SER A 351 -10.92 -13.07 -27.95
N ILE A 352 -11.18 -13.94 -26.96
CA ILE A 352 -11.70 -13.50 -25.65
C ILE A 352 -10.71 -12.57 -24.95
N ALA A 353 -9.41 -12.90 -24.97
CA ALA A 353 -8.36 -12.07 -24.40
C ALA A 353 -8.34 -10.66 -25.02
N GLN A 354 -8.47 -10.58 -26.34
CA GLN A 354 -8.55 -9.31 -27.07
C GLN A 354 -9.82 -8.53 -26.71
N LEU A 355 -10.99 -9.16 -26.68
CA LEU A 355 -12.27 -8.52 -26.35
C LEU A 355 -12.26 -7.92 -24.93
N LEU A 356 -11.57 -8.57 -24.00
CA LEU A 356 -11.51 -8.18 -22.58
C LEU A 356 -10.23 -7.40 -22.22
N ASN A 357 -9.40 -7.08 -23.19
CA ASN A 357 -8.10 -6.43 -22.96
C ASN A 357 -7.24 -7.14 -21.90
N LEU A 358 -7.21 -8.48 -21.96
CA LEU A 358 -6.44 -9.34 -21.07
C LEU A 358 -5.23 -9.98 -21.77
N SER A 359 -4.22 -10.36 -20.99
CA SER A 359 -3.21 -11.29 -21.50
C SER A 359 -3.81 -12.68 -21.66
N GLU A 360 -3.44 -13.43 -22.71
CA GLU A 360 -3.93 -14.78 -22.96
C GLU A 360 -3.73 -15.75 -21.77
N GLY A 361 -2.68 -15.56 -20.95
CA GLY A 361 -2.43 -16.35 -19.75
C GLY A 361 -3.48 -16.16 -18.64
N ARG A 362 -4.41 -15.22 -18.80
CA ARG A 362 -5.55 -14.98 -17.88
C ARG A 362 -6.89 -15.47 -18.42
N VAL A 363 -6.89 -16.12 -19.57
CA VAL A 363 -8.08 -16.73 -20.19
C VAL A 363 -7.83 -18.22 -20.35
N SER A 364 -8.71 -19.03 -19.79
CA SER A 364 -8.73 -20.49 -19.95
C SER A 364 -9.93 -20.87 -20.83
N VAL A 365 -9.68 -21.73 -21.83
CA VAL A 365 -10.72 -22.34 -22.66
C VAL A 365 -10.52 -23.83 -22.69
N LYS A 366 -11.49 -24.57 -22.22
CA LYS A 366 -11.50 -26.02 -22.15
C LYS A 366 -12.82 -26.60 -22.64
N ALA A 367 -12.86 -27.85 -22.97
CA ALA A 367 -14.06 -28.54 -23.42
C ALA A 367 -14.16 -29.93 -22.82
N THR A 368 -15.39 -30.39 -22.71
CA THR A 368 -15.70 -31.76 -22.31
C THR A 368 -16.87 -32.30 -23.11
N THR A 369 -16.99 -33.63 -23.21
CA THR A 369 -18.19 -34.32 -23.69
C THR A 369 -19.09 -34.66 -22.50
N THR A 370 -20.29 -35.12 -22.78
CA THR A 370 -21.18 -35.69 -21.75
C THR A 370 -21.34 -37.20 -21.89
N GLU A 371 -20.38 -37.86 -22.56
CA GLU A 371 -20.39 -39.30 -22.78
C GLU A 371 -21.69 -39.79 -23.44
N LYS A 372 -22.20 -39.00 -24.41
CA LYS A 372 -23.48 -39.21 -25.11
C LYS A 372 -24.71 -39.11 -24.24
N LEU A 373 -24.64 -38.56 -23.05
CA LEU A 373 -25.73 -38.34 -22.13
C LEU A 373 -26.35 -36.92 -22.34
N GLY A 374 -27.64 -36.80 -22.11
CA GLY A 374 -28.35 -35.52 -22.19
C GLY A 374 -28.44 -34.94 -23.61
N PHE A 375 -28.88 -33.69 -23.73
CA PHE A 375 -29.06 -32.98 -24.99
C PHE A 375 -27.74 -32.71 -25.73
N THR A 376 -26.67 -32.40 -25.01
CA THR A 376 -25.36 -32.22 -25.62
C THR A 376 -24.82 -33.54 -26.16
N GLY A 377 -25.04 -34.65 -25.41
CA GLY A 377 -24.67 -36.00 -25.86
C GLY A 377 -25.44 -36.52 -27.06
N ARG A 378 -26.66 -36.02 -27.26
CA ARG A 378 -27.49 -36.30 -28.47
C ARG A 378 -27.25 -35.33 -29.61
N ASN A 379 -26.25 -34.45 -29.52
CA ASN A 379 -25.94 -33.41 -30.50
C ASN A 379 -27.15 -32.48 -30.80
N GLU A 380 -27.91 -32.09 -29.76
CA GLU A 380 -29.05 -31.18 -29.90
C GLU A 380 -28.64 -29.71 -29.72
N GLY A 381 -27.44 -29.47 -29.16
CA GLY A 381 -26.88 -28.14 -28.89
C GLY A 381 -25.58 -28.17 -28.11
N ILE A 382 -25.12 -26.99 -27.74
CA ILE A 382 -23.92 -26.76 -26.94
C ILE A 382 -24.32 -26.06 -25.66
N ALA A 383 -23.70 -26.46 -24.53
CA ALA A 383 -23.73 -25.71 -23.28
C ALA A 383 -22.34 -25.08 -23.01
N ALA A 384 -22.38 -23.91 -22.37
CA ALA A 384 -21.16 -23.23 -21.89
C ALA A 384 -21.31 -22.86 -20.42
N ILE A 385 -20.22 -23.04 -19.68
CA ILE A 385 -20.04 -22.51 -18.34
C ILE A 385 -18.86 -21.55 -18.39
N ALA A 386 -19.02 -20.36 -17.83
CA ALA A 386 -17.93 -19.42 -17.67
C ALA A 386 -17.85 -18.94 -16.22
N THR A 387 -16.64 -18.68 -15.77
CA THR A 387 -16.37 -18.07 -14.47
C THR A 387 -15.50 -16.85 -14.67
N ALA A 388 -15.93 -15.71 -14.14
CA ALA A 388 -15.17 -14.45 -14.14
C ALA A 388 -14.74 -14.11 -12.71
N THR A 389 -13.46 -13.85 -12.52
CA THR A 389 -12.91 -13.33 -11.27
C THR A 389 -12.50 -11.89 -11.48
N ILE A 390 -13.07 -10.98 -10.68
CA ILE A 390 -12.85 -9.54 -10.77
C ILE A 390 -12.25 -8.99 -9.48
N SER A 391 -11.61 -7.84 -9.58
CA SER A 391 -11.24 -6.99 -8.43
C SER A 391 -12.02 -5.69 -8.52
N LEU A 392 -12.70 -5.32 -7.45
CA LEU A 392 -13.44 -4.05 -7.33
C LEU A 392 -12.91 -3.26 -6.14
N PRO A 393 -12.99 -1.91 -6.15
CA PRO A 393 -12.87 -1.15 -4.92
C PRO A 393 -13.87 -1.68 -3.89
N ALA A 394 -13.41 -1.89 -2.65
CA ALA A 394 -14.30 -2.31 -1.57
C ALA A 394 -15.35 -1.20 -1.36
N GLU A 395 -16.62 -1.57 -1.34
CA GLU A 395 -17.68 -0.65 -0.95
C GLU A 395 -17.53 -0.42 0.57
N ASP A 396 -17.55 0.84 1.00
CA ASP A 396 -17.50 1.19 2.42
C ASP A 396 -18.67 0.48 3.13
N ALA A 397 -18.35 -0.38 4.12
CA ALA A 397 -19.32 -1.15 4.92
C ALA A 397 -20.03 -0.25 5.93
#